data_432e3e0cc7292c7b271d391992531810
#
_entry.id   432e3e0cc7292c7b271d391992531810
#
_cell.length_a   1.000
_cell.length_b   1.000
_cell.length_c   1.000
_cell.angle_alpha   90.00
_cell.angle_beta   90.00
_cell.angle_gamma   90.00
#
_symmetry.space_group_name_H-M   'P 1'
#
loop_
_entity.id
_entity.type
_entity.pdbx_description
1 polymer ?
#
loop_
_entity_poly.entity_id
_entity_poly.type
_entity_poly.pdbx_seq_one_letter_code
_entity_poly.pdbx_strand_id
1 'polypeptide(L)'
;MKIKAITMYEIRIPFQEPFRISSGVARNTNSIIVKVVTEEGYTGYGEAAPMDGNFYSQTTPAQCWEMLQVECPKLIGQKFSQPEEFAKLVLASPFARAAIETAHWDCLAQERKLPLYGLLGGERRKIDCGLAVGIYDTIDELLAVIARYLERGYGRVKIKIQPGWDLEPVREVRRAFGDIPLFVDANAAYSLADLDVFQKLDEFDLMMYEQPFAAGALEEHAELSQKVKTPVCLDEGVADLADAKKVVELGSAKI
;
A
#
# COMPACT_ATOMS: atom_id res chain seq x y z
N MET A 1 -14.61 -25.05 6.09
CA MET A 1 -13.63 -25.87 5.33
C MET A 1 -12.51 -26.34 6.26
N LYS A 2 -11.95 -27.53 6.03
CA LYS A 2 -10.85 -28.07 6.83
C LYS A 2 -9.55 -28.04 6.01
N ILE A 3 -8.49 -27.48 6.58
CA ILE A 3 -7.22 -27.38 5.88
C ILE A 3 -6.55 -28.74 5.78
N LYS A 4 -6.29 -29.20 4.54
CA LYS A 4 -5.61 -30.47 4.23
C LYS A 4 -4.11 -30.28 4.09
N ALA A 5 -3.69 -29.24 3.41
CA ALA A 5 -2.28 -28.97 3.14
C ALA A 5 -2.05 -27.46 2.92
N ILE A 6 -0.86 -27.02 3.29
CA ILE A 6 -0.36 -25.66 3.00
C ILE A 6 1.01 -25.82 2.34
N THR A 7 1.22 -25.13 1.23
CA THR A 7 2.50 -25.07 0.54
C THR A 7 2.91 -23.60 0.38
N MET A 8 4.17 -23.30 0.61
CA MET A 8 4.71 -21.96 0.47
C MET A 8 5.72 -21.91 -0.66
N TYR A 9 5.71 -20.81 -1.41
CA TYR A 9 6.64 -20.54 -2.49
C TYR A 9 7.25 -19.16 -2.28
N GLU A 10 8.55 -19.09 -2.22
CA GLU A 10 9.28 -17.83 -2.31
C GLU A 10 9.43 -17.45 -3.78
N ILE A 11 8.98 -16.26 -4.13
CA ILE A 11 9.09 -15.74 -5.50
C ILE A 11 9.80 -14.40 -5.49
N ARG A 12 10.59 -14.16 -6.55
CA ARG A 12 11.27 -12.90 -6.79
C ARG A 12 10.98 -12.43 -8.19
N ILE A 13 10.34 -11.28 -8.33
CA ILE A 13 9.98 -10.71 -9.62
C ILE A 13 10.72 -9.39 -9.78
N PRO A 14 11.64 -9.24 -10.76
CA PRO A 14 12.32 -8.00 -11.02
C PRO A 14 11.34 -6.96 -11.57
N PHE A 15 11.47 -5.70 -11.12
CA PHE A 15 10.76 -4.59 -11.73
C PHE A 15 11.32 -4.29 -13.12
N GLN A 16 10.49 -3.80 -14.03
CA GLN A 16 10.93 -3.33 -15.33
C GLN A 16 11.86 -2.13 -15.22
N GLU A 17 11.60 -1.25 -14.24
CA GLU A 17 12.41 -0.10 -13.88
C GLU A 17 12.55 -0.06 -12.35
N PRO A 18 13.70 0.37 -11.79
CA PRO A 18 13.83 0.56 -10.35
C PRO A 18 12.81 1.57 -9.84
N PHE A 19 12.18 1.28 -8.71
CA PHE A 19 11.23 2.18 -8.06
C PHE A 19 11.92 2.89 -6.89
N ARG A 20 12.13 4.19 -7.02
CA ARG A 20 12.82 5.04 -6.04
C ARG A 20 11.83 5.90 -5.28
N ILE A 21 11.94 5.86 -3.97
CA ILE A 21 11.20 6.73 -3.03
C ILE A 21 12.19 7.42 -2.09
N SER A 22 11.73 8.31 -1.21
CA SER A 22 12.59 9.06 -0.28
C SER A 22 13.44 8.16 0.62
N SER A 23 12.94 6.97 1.01
CA SER A 23 13.64 6.03 1.91
C SER A 23 14.54 5.01 1.20
N GLY A 24 14.51 4.90 -0.15
CA GLY A 24 15.37 3.96 -0.87
C GLY A 24 14.92 3.59 -2.28
N VAL A 25 15.49 2.49 -2.81
CA VAL A 25 15.24 1.99 -4.17
C VAL A 25 14.88 0.52 -4.15
N ALA A 26 13.67 0.19 -4.61
CA ALA A 26 13.24 -1.19 -4.86
C ALA A 26 13.53 -1.59 -6.31
N ARG A 27 14.09 -2.79 -6.51
CA ARG A 27 14.44 -3.35 -7.84
C ARG A 27 13.65 -4.60 -8.19
N ASN A 28 13.03 -5.21 -7.21
CA ASN A 28 12.20 -6.41 -7.34
C ASN A 28 11.17 -6.44 -6.22
N THR A 29 10.10 -7.19 -6.41
CA THR A 29 9.28 -7.66 -5.31
C THR A 29 9.77 -9.04 -4.87
N ASN A 30 9.84 -9.28 -3.57
CA ASN A 30 10.07 -10.58 -2.96
C ASN A 30 8.80 -10.95 -2.21
N SER A 31 8.10 -11.96 -2.69
CA SER A 31 6.82 -12.35 -2.12
C SER A 31 6.83 -13.81 -1.71
N ILE A 32 6.01 -14.13 -0.73
CA ILE A 32 5.75 -15.51 -0.33
C ILE A 32 4.32 -15.82 -0.72
N ILE A 33 4.14 -16.74 -1.66
CA ILE A 33 2.83 -17.25 -2.03
C ILE A 33 2.49 -18.42 -1.12
N VAL A 34 1.34 -18.32 -0.47
CA VAL A 34 0.77 -19.40 0.36
C VAL A 34 -0.37 -20.04 -0.43
N LYS A 35 -0.23 -21.34 -0.70
CA LYS A 35 -1.26 -22.17 -1.31
C LYS A 35 -1.91 -23.01 -0.22
N VAL A 36 -3.21 -22.86 -0.01
CA VAL A 36 -4.03 -23.67 0.89
C VAL A 36 -4.86 -24.67 0.07
N VAL A 37 -4.86 -25.93 0.47
CA VAL A 37 -5.75 -26.97 -0.08
C VAL A 37 -6.62 -27.48 1.05
N THR A 38 -7.94 -27.56 0.83
CA THR A 38 -8.91 -28.05 1.81
C THR A 38 -9.24 -29.53 1.61
N GLU A 39 -9.79 -30.19 2.63
CA GLU A 39 -10.26 -31.57 2.50
C GLU A 39 -11.41 -31.70 1.50
N GLU A 40 -12.21 -30.65 1.36
CA GLU A 40 -13.31 -30.55 0.41
C GLU A 40 -12.84 -30.34 -1.05
N GLY A 41 -11.51 -30.14 -1.28
CA GLY A 41 -10.90 -30.07 -2.58
C GLY A 41 -10.73 -28.64 -3.15
N TYR A 42 -11.04 -27.60 -2.40
CA TYR A 42 -10.80 -26.22 -2.82
C TYR A 42 -9.32 -25.87 -2.68
N THR A 43 -8.84 -25.02 -3.57
CA THR A 43 -7.46 -24.53 -3.55
C THR A 43 -7.47 -23.01 -3.63
N GLY A 44 -6.91 -22.35 -2.61
CA GLY A 44 -6.80 -20.90 -2.56
C GLY A 44 -5.37 -20.45 -2.45
N TYR A 45 -5.13 -19.22 -2.91
CA TYR A 45 -3.82 -18.57 -2.92
C TYR A 45 -3.88 -17.25 -2.17
N GLY A 46 -2.82 -16.98 -1.41
CA GLY A 46 -2.60 -15.71 -0.75
C GLY A 46 -1.14 -15.30 -0.82
N GLU A 47 -0.87 -14.04 -0.58
CA GLU A 47 0.45 -13.45 -0.73
C GLU A 47 0.85 -12.69 0.53
N ALA A 48 2.09 -12.91 0.98
CA ALA A 48 2.81 -12.00 1.85
C ALA A 48 3.84 -11.27 1.01
N ALA A 49 3.72 -9.94 0.93
CA ALA A 49 4.59 -9.09 0.11
C ALA A 49 5.32 -8.02 0.94
N PRO A 50 6.11 -8.40 1.96
CA PRO A 50 6.99 -7.45 2.62
C PRO A 50 8.07 -7.01 1.63
N MET A 51 8.42 -5.72 1.63
CA MET A 51 9.51 -5.23 0.79
C MET A 51 10.87 -5.52 1.45
N ASP A 52 11.89 -5.72 0.63
CA ASP A 52 13.26 -5.74 1.12
C ASP A 52 13.64 -4.36 1.68
N GLY A 53 14.28 -4.35 2.85
CA GLY A 53 14.65 -3.12 3.54
C GLY A 53 13.50 -2.52 4.36
N ASN A 54 13.78 -1.43 5.04
CA ASN A 54 12.82 -0.77 5.94
C ASN A 54 12.00 0.30 5.19
N PHE A 55 11.36 -0.05 4.06
CA PHE A 55 10.56 0.91 3.29
C PHE A 55 9.28 1.30 4.03
N TYR A 56 8.41 0.33 4.31
CA TYR A 56 7.09 0.55 4.92
C TYR A 56 6.93 -0.23 6.23
N SER A 57 7.73 -1.26 6.44
CA SER A 57 7.60 -2.16 7.57
C SER A 57 8.96 -2.68 7.99
N GLN A 58 9.10 -2.98 9.27
CA GLN A 58 10.29 -3.65 9.80
C GLN A 58 10.28 -5.17 9.52
N THR A 59 9.17 -5.72 9.02
CA THR A 59 9.08 -7.14 8.67
C THR A 59 9.76 -7.39 7.34
N THR A 60 10.80 -8.22 7.33
CA THR A 60 11.49 -8.65 6.11
C THR A 60 10.85 -9.90 5.51
N PRO A 61 11.11 -10.22 4.21
CA PRO A 61 10.68 -11.48 3.60
C PRO A 61 11.16 -12.72 4.38
N ALA A 62 12.40 -12.71 4.86
CA ALA A 62 12.96 -13.82 5.64
C ALA A 62 12.20 -14.04 6.96
N GLN A 63 11.95 -12.96 7.72
CA GLN A 63 11.16 -13.04 8.95
C GLN A 63 9.74 -13.54 8.69
N CYS A 64 9.11 -13.07 7.61
CA CYS A 64 7.78 -13.50 7.21
C CYS A 64 7.77 -14.99 6.86
N TRP A 65 8.79 -15.48 6.14
CA TRP A 65 8.97 -16.88 5.81
C TRP A 65 9.10 -17.75 7.07
N GLU A 66 9.96 -17.36 8.00
CA GLU A 66 10.15 -18.07 9.27
C GLU A 66 8.84 -18.16 10.10
N MET A 67 8.10 -17.05 10.18
CA MET A 67 6.79 -17.04 10.86
C MET A 67 5.81 -18.02 10.21
N LEU A 68 5.72 -18.02 8.89
CA LEU A 68 4.85 -18.92 8.15
C LEU A 68 5.27 -20.40 8.29
N GLN A 69 6.58 -20.69 8.32
CA GLN A 69 7.09 -22.04 8.58
C GLN A 69 6.65 -22.59 9.94
N VAL A 70 6.58 -21.72 10.95
CA VAL A 70 6.14 -22.09 12.31
C VAL A 70 4.62 -22.23 12.39
N GLU A 71 3.87 -21.36 11.73
CA GLU A 71 2.41 -21.28 11.90
C GLU A 71 1.63 -22.19 10.96
N CYS A 72 2.04 -22.31 9.69
CA CYS A 72 1.31 -23.12 8.72
C CYS A 72 1.09 -24.57 9.12
N PRO A 73 2.08 -25.28 9.71
CA PRO A 73 1.86 -26.66 10.16
C PRO A 73 0.77 -26.79 11.24
N LYS A 74 0.59 -25.79 12.10
CA LYS A 74 -0.40 -25.79 13.17
C LYS A 74 -1.84 -25.66 12.64
N LEU A 75 -2.00 -25.15 11.43
CA LEU A 75 -3.31 -24.95 10.79
C LEU A 75 -3.82 -26.19 10.06
N ILE A 76 -2.92 -27.14 9.72
CA ILE A 76 -3.29 -28.37 9.04
C ILE A 76 -4.22 -29.20 9.94
N GLY A 77 -5.35 -29.65 9.39
CA GLY A 77 -6.39 -30.37 10.12
C GLY A 77 -7.34 -29.49 10.90
N GLN A 78 -7.09 -28.19 11.02
CA GLN A 78 -8.03 -27.26 11.65
C GLN A 78 -9.17 -26.91 10.69
N LYS A 79 -10.33 -26.58 11.27
CA LYS A 79 -11.53 -26.17 10.54
C LYS A 79 -11.76 -24.68 10.78
N PHE A 80 -11.88 -23.94 9.71
CA PHE A 80 -12.23 -22.52 9.72
C PHE A 80 -13.55 -22.31 8.98
N SER A 81 -14.43 -21.52 9.57
CA SER A 81 -15.75 -21.21 9.03
C SER A 81 -15.79 -19.83 8.42
N GLN A 82 -15.03 -18.90 9.01
CA GLN A 82 -14.95 -17.50 8.60
C GLN A 82 -13.50 -17.03 8.58
N PRO A 83 -13.12 -16.17 7.63
CA PRO A 83 -11.76 -15.65 7.53
C PRO A 83 -11.31 -14.86 8.77
N GLU A 84 -12.22 -14.19 9.46
CA GLU A 84 -11.95 -13.41 10.67
C GLU A 84 -11.37 -14.26 11.82
N GLU A 85 -11.53 -15.58 11.75
CA GLU A 85 -10.92 -16.48 12.71
C GLU A 85 -9.39 -16.45 12.63
N PHE A 86 -8.83 -16.12 11.45
CA PHE A 86 -7.38 -15.94 11.27
C PHE A 86 -6.85 -14.65 11.95
N ALA A 87 -7.68 -13.65 12.18
CA ALA A 87 -7.30 -12.49 12.97
C ALA A 87 -6.91 -12.83 14.42
N LYS A 88 -7.38 -13.99 14.91
CA LYS A 88 -7.05 -14.51 16.24
C LYS A 88 -5.71 -15.26 16.26
N LEU A 89 -5.14 -15.56 15.10
CA LEU A 89 -3.80 -16.12 15.02
C LEU A 89 -2.83 -15.02 15.47
N VAL A 90 -2.04 -15.33 16.50
CA VAL A 90 -1.02 -14.43 17.03
C VAL A 90 0.18 -14.47 16.09
N LEU A 91 0.03 -13.85 14.91
CA LEU A 91 1.12 -13.63 13.97
C LEU A 91 1.65 -12.24 14.20
N ALA A 92 2.94 -12.15 14.49
CA ALA A 92 3.61 -10.87 14.71
C ALA A 92 3.68 -9.99 13.45
N SER A 93 3.45 -10.60 12.28
CA SER A 93 3.48 -9.90 11.00
C SER A 93 2.09 -9.86 10.34
N PRO A 94 1.56 -8.68 9.99
CA PRO A 94 0.33 -8.54 9.20
C PRO A 94 0.48 -9.16 7.80
N PHE A 95 1.68 -9.15 7.20
CA PHE A 95 1.95 -9.79 5.91
C PHE A 95 1.76 -11.31 5.96
N ALA A 96 2.33 -11.97 6.97
CA ALA A 96 2.18 -13.41 7.13
C ALA A 96 0.71 -13.80 7.38
N ARG A 97 -0.02 -12.99 8.16
CA ARG A 97 -1.46 -13.18 8.37
C ARG A 97 -2.23 -13.02 7.08
N ALA A 98 -2.00 -11.94 6.33
CA ALA A 98 -2.66 -11.67 5.07
C ALA A 98 -2.51 -12.83 4.08
N ALA A 99 -1.32 -13.43 3.97
CA ALA A 99 -1.10 -14.58 3.08
C ALA A 99 -1.99 -15.79 3.41
N ILE A 100 -2.16 -16.11 4.68
CA ILE A 100 -3.00 -17.23 5.09
C ILE A 100 -4.49 -16.87 4.94
N GLU A 101 -4.86 -15.69 5.40
CA GLU A 101 -6.24 -15.21 5.39
C GLU A 101 -6.77 -15.08 3.97
N THR A 102 -6.01 -14.43 3.06
CA THR A 102 -6.44 -14.27 1.67
C THR A 102 -6.52 -15.59 0.90
N ALA A 103 -5.64 -16.56 1.19
CA ALA A 103 -5.77 -17.92 0.64
C ALA A 103 -7.07 -18.60 1.11
N HIS A 104 -7.49 -18.37 2.35
CA HIS A 104 -8.74 -18.90 2.85
C HIS A 104 -9.96 -18.19 2.24
N TRP A 105 -9.92 -16.86 2.08
CA TRP A 105 -10.95 -16.11 1.36
C TRP A 105 -11.16 -16.64 -0.06
N ASP A 106 -10.08 -16.97 -0.77
CA ASP A 106 -10.14 -17.56 -2.10
C ASP A 106 -10.83 -18.95 -2.08
N CYS A 107 -10.45 -19.82 -1.15
CA CYS A 107 -11.15 -21.09 -0.95
C CYS A 107 -12.65 -20.89 -0.63
N LEU A 108 -12.99 -19.95 0.23
CA LEU A 108 -14.37 -19.68 0.63
C LEU A 108 -15.21 -19.14 -0.54
N ALA A 109 -14.64 -18.30 -1.39
CA ALA A 109 -15.28 -17.81 -2.59
C ALA A 109 -15.61 -18.95 -3.57
N GLN A 110 -14.69 -19.90 -3.72
CA GLN A 110 -14.91 -21.11 -4.54
C GLN A 110 -16.02 -22.02 -3.93
N GLU A 111 -16.00 -22.28 -2.61
CA GLU A 111 -17.04 -23.02 -1.92
C GLU A 111 -18.43 -22.39 -2.11
N ARG A 112 -18.51 -21.06 -1.97
CA ARG A 112 -19.77 -20.31 -2.12
C ARG A 112 -20.18 -20.10 -3.58
N LYS A 113 -19.31 -20.44 -4.54
CA LYS A 113 -19.48 -20.18 -5.98
C LYS A 113 -19.77 -18.71 -6.28
N LEU A 114 -19.13 -17.83 -5.55
CA LEU A 114 -19.21 -16.37 -5.70
C LEU A 114 -17.83 -15.81 -6.05
N PRO A 115 -17.75 -14.76 -6.85
CA PRO A 115 -16.52 -14.00 -6.97
C PRO A 115 -16.20 -13.34 -5.62
N LEU A 116 -14.92 -13.18 -5.29
CA LEU A 116 -14.48 -12.64 -4.00
C LEU A 116 -15.12 -11.28 -3.69
N TYR A 117 -15.22 -10.38 -4.69
CA TYR A 117 -15.87 -9.08 -4.47
C TYR A 117 -17.35 -9.22 -4.02
N GLY A 118 -18.07 -10.21 -4.57
CA GLY A 118 -19.46 -10.47 -4.17
C GLY A 118 -19.55 -11.05 -2.76
N LEU A 119 -18.60 -11.91 -2.36
CA LEU A 119 -18.51 -12.44 -1.01
C LEU A 119 -18.23 -11.32 0.03
N LEU A 120 -17.48 -10.30 -0.37
CA LEU A 120 -17.19 -9.11 0.44
C LEU A 120 -18.29 -8.04 0.38
N GLY A 121 -19.44 -8.31 -0.27
CA GLY A 121 -20.53 -7.36 -0.40
C GLY A 121 -20.31 -6.28 -1.46
N GLY A 122 -19.31 -6.44 -2.30
CA GLY A 122 -19.00 -5.51 -3.39
C GLY A 122 -19.80 -5.80 -4.67
N GLU A 123 -19.75 -4.86 -5.58
CA GLU A 123 -20.33 -4.96 -6.93
C GLU A 123 -19.23 -4.86 -7.99
N ARG A 124 -19.44 -5.52 -9.12
CA ARG A 124 -18.52 -5.39 -10.26
C ARG A 124 -18.62 -3.98 -10.86
N ARG A 125 -17.54 -3.20 -10.72
CA ARG A 125 -17.42 -1.85 -11.25
C ARG A 125 -16.15 -1.70 -12.06
N LYS A 126 -16.14 -0.74 -12.99
CA LYS A 126 -14.90 -0.17 -13.51
C LYS A 126 -14.37 0.80 -12.46
N ILE A 127 -13.10 0.67 -12.12
CA ILE A 127 -12.40 1.57 -11.21
C ILE A 127 -11.25 2.17 -12.02
N ASP A 128 -11.16 3.50 -12.01
CA ASP A 128 -10.07 4.21 -12.67
C ASP A 128 -8.75 3.90 -11.95
N CYS A 129 -7.78 3.49 -12.74
CA CYS A 129 -6.48 3.12 -12.22
C CYS A 129 -5.58 4.35 -12.11
N GLY A 130 -4.91 4.50 -10.96
CA GLY A 130 -3.87 5.50 -10.73
C GLY A 130 -2.48 4.95 -11.00
N LEU A 131 -1.56 5.83 -11.34
CA LEU A 131 -0.14 5.57 -11.52
C LEU A 131 0.64 6.10 -10.31
N ALA A 132 1.51 5.29 -9.73
CA ALA A 132 2.52 5.74 -8.78
C ALA A 132 3.87 5.88 -9.50
N VAL A 133 4.44 7.07 -9.48
CA VAL A 133 5.71 7.41 -10.14
C VAL A 133 6.77 7.69 -9.08
N GLY A 134 7.89 7.00 -9.17
CA GLY A 134 9.03 7.18 -8.27
C GLY A 134 9.78 8.49 -8.50
N ILE A 135 10.88 8.67 -7.76
CA ILE A 135 11.81 9.78 -7.92
C ILE A 135 12.77 9.46 -9.07
N TYR A 136 12.98 10.41 -9.97
CA TYR A 136 13.92 10.31 -11.10
C TYR A 136 15.10 11.25 -10.89
N ASP A 137 16.14 11.11 -11.71
CA ASP A 137 17.30 11.97 -11.64
C ASP A 137 17.06 13.32 -12.37
N THR A 138 16.14 13.32 -13.35
CA THR A 138 15.76 14.51 -14.11
C THR A 138 14.25 14.68 -14.23
N ILE A 139 13.82 15.93 -14.43
CA ILE A 139 12.41 16.26 -14.71
C ILE A 139 11.97 15.66 -16.05
N ASP A 140 12.84 15.65 -17.05
CA ASP A 140 12.51 15.09 -18.37
C ASP A 140 12.18 13.59 -18.31
N GLU A 141 12.91 12.83 -17.51
CA GLU A 141 12.59 11.41 -17.25
C GLU A 141 11.24 11.25 -16.56
N LEU A 142 10.97 12.06 -15.53
CA LEU A 142 9.69 12.06 -14.83
C LEU A 142 8.53 12.32 -15.80
N LEU A 143 8.64 13.38 -16.62
CA LEU A 143 7.61 13.75 -17.59
C LEU A 143 7.42 12.68 -18.67
N ALA A 144 8.49 12.09 -19.17
CA ALA A 144 8.43 11.00 -20.17
C ALA A 144 7.70 9.76 -19.64
N VAL A 145 7.93 9.41 -18.38
CA VAL A 145 7.25 8.27 -17.74
C VAL A 145 5.76 8.58 -17.55
N ILE A 146 5.41 9.75 -17.04
CA ILE A 146 4.01 10.16 -16.87
C ILE A 146 3.28 10.14 -18.21
N ALA A 147 3.85 10.75 -19.28
CA ALA A 147 3.27 10.77 -20.62
C ALA A 147 2.94 9.35 -21.12
N ARG A 148 3.92 8.44 -21.03
CA ARG A 148 3.79 7.03 -21.45
C ARG A 148 2.62 6.30 -20.78
N TYR A 149 2.37 6.59 -19.50
CA TYR A 149 1.29 5.93 -18.76
C TYR A 149 -0.06 6.62 -18.93
N LEU A 150 -0.10 7.94 -19.10
CA LEU A 150 -1.33 8.65 -19.48
C LEU A 150 -1.85 8.15 -20.84
N GLU A 151 -0.96 7.92 -21.83
CA GLU A 151 -1.30 7.31 -23.11
C GLU A 151 -1.89 5.89 -22.98
N ARG A 152 -1.52 5.16 -21.91
CA ARG A 152 -2.10 3.84 -21.58
C ARG A 152 -3.43 3.91 -20.86
N GLY A 153 -3.95 5.11 -20.57
CA GLY A 153 -5.26 5.33 -19.97
C GLY A 153 -5.27 5.38 -18.45
N TYR A 154 -4.12 5.58 -17.79
CA TYR A 154 -4.11 5.90 -16.36
C TYR A 154 -4.71 7.27 -16.12
N GLY A 155 -5.74 7.36 -15.27
CA GLY A 155 -6.53 8.58 -15.08
C GLY A 155 -6.06 9.46 -13.91
N ARG A 156 -5.10 8.99 -13.09
CA ARG A 156 -4.64 9.68 -11.89
C ARG A 156 -3.15 9.41 -11.68
N VAL A 157 -2.40 10.45 -11.32
CA VAL A 157 -0.95 10.37 -11.15
C VAL A 157 -0.57 10.71 -9.71
N LYS A 158 0.19 9.81 -9.08
CA LYS A 158 0.91 10.02 -7.82
C LYS A 158 2.40 10.19 -8.13
N ILE A 159 3.02 11.29 -7.68
CA ILE A 159 4.47 11.45 -7.77
C ILE A 159 5.09 11.47 -6.37
N LYS A 160 6.25 10.86 -6.24
CA LYS A 160 7.02 10.88 -4.99
C LYS A 160 7.77 12.20 -4.84
N ILE A 161 7.71 12.78 -3.63
CA ILE A 161 8.45 13.99 -3.28
C ILE A 161 9.38 13.74 -2.10
N GLN A 162 10.42 14.58 -1.99
CA GLN A 162 11.34 14.65 -0.86
C GLN A 162 11.94 16.06 -0.81
N PRO A 163 12.56 16.47 0.31
CA PRO A 163 13.26 17.77 0.37
C PRO A 163 14.21 17.97 -0.80
N GLY A 164 14.01 19.08 -1.56
CA GLY A 164 14.76 19.41 -2.77
C GLY A 164 14.27 18.74 -4.07
N TRP A 165 13.27 17.87 -3.99
CA TRP A 165 12.55 17.29 -5.12
C TRP A 165 11.05 17.33 -4.84
N ASP A 166 10.45 18.52 -4.86
CA ASP A 166 9.08 18.80 -4.45
C ASP A 166 8.38 19.81 -5.35
N LEU A 167 8.61 21.11 -5.16
CA LEU A 167 7.91 22.17 -5.88
C LEU A 167 8.19 22.15 -7.39
N GLU A 168 9.44 21.91 -7.79
CA GLU A 168 9.82 21.93 -9.21
C GLU A 168 9.21 20.76 -9.99
N PRO A 169 9.32 19.49 -9.56
CA PRO A 169 8.62 18.38 -10.20
C PRO A 169 7.11 18.60 -10.35
N VAL A 170 6.44 19.08 -9.29
CA VAL A 170 4.99 19.34 -9.32
C VAL A 170 4.66 20.43 -10.33
N ARG A 171 5.41 21.53 -10.34
CA ARG A 171 5.24 22.63 -11.29
C ARG A 171 5.36 22.16 -12.73
N GLU A 172 6.42 21.41 -13.04
CA GLU A 172 6.67 20.94 -14.41
C GLU A 172 5.65 19.89 -14.87
N VAL A 173 5.17 19.04 -13.97
CA VAL A 173 4.06 18.13 -14.27
C VAL A 173 2.78 18.90 -14.59
N ARG A 174 2.43 19.92 -13.78
CA ARG A 174 1.29 20.80 -14.06
C ARG A 174 1.45 21.55 -15.39
N ARG A 175 2.65 22.05 -15.68
CA ARG A 175 2.93 22.73 -16.93
C ARG A 175 2.78 21.82 -18.16
N ALA A 176 3.24 20.57 -18.06
CA ALA A 176 3.24 19.62 -19.17
C ALA A 176 1.85 18.99 -19.43
N PHE A 177 1.09 18.70 -18.38
CA PHE A 177 -0.12 17.89 -18.48
C PHE A 177 -1.41 18.60 -18.02
N GLY A 178 -1.33 19.85 -17.59
CA GLY A 178 -2.50 20.64 -17.16
C GLY A 178 -3.19 20.06 -15.92
N ASP A 179 -4.52 20.04 -15.94
CA ASP A 179 -5.38 19.72 -14.80
C ASP A 179 -5.61 18.22 -14.59
N ILE A 180 -4.62 17.39 -14.90
CA ILE A 180 -4.73 15.96 -14.59
C ILE A 180 -4.91 15.75 -13.07
N PRO A 181 -5.67 14.72 -12.63
CA PRO A 181 -5.73 14.34 -11.23
C PRO A 181 -4.32 13.97 -10.73
N LEU A 182 -3.72 14.87 -9.93
CA LEU A 182 -2.34 14.77 -9.44
C LEU A 182 -2.30 14.85 -7.92
N PHE A 183 -1.48 14.04 -7.29
CA PHE A 183 -1.17 14.14 -5.86
C PHE A 183 0.28 13.76 -5.59
N VAL A 184 0.75 14.12 -4.42
CA VAL A 184 2.13 13.88 -4.00
C VAL A 184 2.17 12.95 -2.80
N ASP A 185 3.21 12.14 -2.74
CA ASP A 185 3.48 11.22 -1.65
C ASP A 185 4.89 11.46 -1.13
N ALA A 186 4.97 11.84 0.13
CA ALA A 186 6.20 12.23 0.80
C ALA A 186 6.89 11.06 1.51
N ASN A 187 6.19 9.94 1.75
CA ASN A 187 6.70 8.80 2.52
C ASN A 187 7.44 9.23 3.80
N ALA A 188 6.82 10.12 4.56
CA ALA A 188 7.32 10.64 5.84
C ALA A 188 8.66 11.41 5.76
N ALA A 189 8.99 12.01 4.61
CA ALA A 189 10.27 12.66 4.40
C ALA A 189 10.39 14.06 5.00
N TYR A 190 9.30 14.64 5.50
CA TYR A 190 9.23 16.01 6.02
C TYR A 190 8.87 16.04 7.51
N SER A 191 8.87 17.24 8.04
CA SER A 191 8.45 17.59 9.39
C SER A 191 7.59 18.86 9.38
N LEU A 192 7.05 19.24 10.52
CA LEU A 192 6.28 20.50 10.63
C LEU A 192 7.15 21.75 10.34
N ALA A 193 8.48 21.66 10.45
CA ALA A 193 9.39 22.75 10.05
C ALA A 193 9.34 23.06 8.55
N ASP A 194 8.85 22.11 7.73
CA ASP A 194 8.73 22.23 6.27
C ASP A 194 7.33 22.70 5.84
N LEU A 195 6.53 23.26 6.75
CA LEU A 195 5.17 23.74 6.47
C LEU A 195 5.07 24.65 5.26
N ASP A 196 6.06 25.50 5.06
CA ASP A 196 6.10 26.45 3.94
C ASP A 196 6.16 25.76 2.56
N VAL A 197 6.74 24.56 2.48
CA VAL A 197 6.75 23.74 1.26
C VAL A 197 5.32 23.34 0.90
N PHE A 198 4.56 22.81 1.86
CA PHE A 198 3.17 22.39 1.66
C PHE A 198 2.24 23.56 1.34
N GLN A 199 2.46 24.73 1.97
CA GLN A 199 1.71 25.94 1.64
C GLN A 199 1.97 26.42 0.21
N LYS A 200 3.20 26.29 -0.30
CA LYS A 200 3.52 26.56 -1.71
C LYS A 200 2.94 25.49 -2.65
N LEU A 201 2.91 24.23 -2.25
CA LEU A 201 2.28 23.15 -3.00
C LEU A 201 0.76 23.32 -3.16
N ASP A 202 0.09 24.05 -2.27
CA ASP A 202 -1.33 24.41 -2.39
C ASP A 202 -1.67 25.23 -3.66
N GLU A 203 -0.67 25.85 -4.31
CA GLU A 203 -0.87 26.59 -5.56
C GLU A 203 -1.12 25.68 -6.77
N PHE A 204 -0.82 24.36 -6.64
CA PHE A 204 -0.87 23.41 -7.76
C PHE A 204 -2.15 22.58 -7.82
N ASP A 205 -3.17 22.87 -7.02
CA ASP A 205 -4.45 22.16 -7.00
C ASP A 205 -4.28 20.63 -6.95
N LEU A 206 -3.57 20.16 -5.92
CA LEU A 206 -3.31 18.75 -5.69
C LEU A 206 -4.51 18.07 -5.03
N MET A 207 -4.74 16.81 -5.34
CA MET A 207 -5.80 16.02 -4.72
C MET A 207 -5.56 15.79 -3.23
N MET A 208 -4.29 15.54 -2.85
CA MET A 208 -3.89 15.27 -1.47
C MET A 208 -2.37 15.33 -1.29
N TYR A 209 -1.96 15.47 -0.03
CA TYR A 209 -0.61 15.23 0.47
C TYR A 209 -0.61 13.89 1.19
N GLU A 210 0.01 12.85 0.60
CA GLU A 210 0.09 11.54 1.22
C GLU A 210 1.33 11.47 2.12
N GLN A 211 1.12 11.06 3.36
CA GLN A 211 2.11 10.84 4.42
C GLN A 211 3.23 11.89 4.49
N PRO A 212 2.91 13.17 4.78
CA PRO A 212 3.90 14.23 4.89
C PRO A 212 4.99 13.95 5.92
N PHE A 213 4.61 13.55 7.13
CA PHE A 213 5.48 13.40 8.29
C PHE A 213 5.55 11.95 8.77
N ALA A 214 6.40 11.69 9.78
CA ALA A 214 6.53 10.38 10.39
C ALA A 214 5.19 9.80 10.85
N ALA A 215 5.04 8.48 10.80
CA ALA A 215 3.78 7.77 11.11
C ALA A 215 3.19 8.14 12.49
N GLY A 216 4.05 8.34 13.50
CA GLY A 216 3.61 8.72 14.86
C GLY A 216 3.30 10.20 15.06
N ALA A 217 3.53 11.06 14.06
CA ALA A 217 3.39 12.54 14.16
C ALA A 217 1.95 13.00 13.89
N LEU A 218 0.95 12.37 14.53
CA LEU A 218 -0.46 12.63 14.25
C LEU A 218 -0.90 14.05 14.63
N GLU A 219 -0.35 14.60 15.69
CA GLU A 219 -0.62 15.96 16.15
C GLU A 219 -0.05 16.99 15.17
N GLU A 220 1.15 16.76 14.62
CA GLU A 220 1.76 17.63 13.60
C GLU A 220 0.99 17.55 12.27
N HIS A 221 0.50 16.36 11.90
CA HIS A 221 -0.40 16.22 10.74
C HIS A 221 -1.71 16.99 10.94
N ALA A 222 -2.26 17.01 12.16
CA ALA A 222 -3.45 17.80 12.49
C ALA A 222 -3.17 19.30 12.35
N GLU A 223 -2.01 19.76 12.79
CA GLU A 223 -1.58 21.15 12.61
C GLU A 223 -1.38 21.50 11.13
N LEU A 224 -0.74 20.64 10.35
CA LEU A 224 -0.60 20.81 8.89
C LEU A 224 -1.98 20.91 8.22
N SER A 225 -2.88 19.97 8.53
CA SER A 225 -4.24 19.89 7.95
C SER A 225 -5.07 21.16 8.17
N GLN A 226 -4.78 21.93 9.23
CA GLN A 226 -5.43 23.23 9.51
C GLN A 226 -4.81 24.39 8.74
N LYS A 227 -3.54 24.24 8.28
CA LYS A 227 -2.76 25.34 7.69
C LYS A 227 -2.63 25.25 6.17
N VAL A 228 -3.12 24.16 5.55
CA VAL A 228 -3.10 23.94 4.11
C VAL A 228 -4.51 23.73 3.55
N LYS A 229 -4.69 23.99 2.25
CA LYS A 229 -5.96 23.78 1.54
C LYS A 229 -6.11 22.36 1.05
N THR A 230 -5.02 21.79 0.53
CA THR A 230 -4.96 20.44 0.02
C THR A 230 -5.17 19.44 1.15
N PRO A 231 -6.06 18.44 1.00
CA PRO A 231 -6.29 17.43 2.03
C PRO A 231 -5.03 16.63 2.37
N VAL A 232 -4.82 16.36 3.66
CA VAL A 232 -3.80 15.41 4.12
C VAL A 232 -4.39 14.00 4.06
N CYS A 233 -3.61 13.06 3.53
CA CYS A 233 -3.88 11.62 3.50
C CYS A 233 -2.83 10.89 4.33
N LEU A 234 -3.23 9.89 5.13
CA LEU A 234 -2.28 9.07 5.89
C LEU A 234 -2.25 7.66 5.33
N ASP A 235 -1.02 7.13 5.20
CA ASP A 235 -0.69 5.76 4.80
C ASP A 235 0.00 5.05 5.98
N GLU A 236 1.28 5.24 6.17
CA GLU A 236 2.07 4.61 7.24
C GLU A 236 1.61 5.01 8.65
N GLY A 237 0.88 6.12 8.76
CA GLY A 237 0.31 6.63 10.01
C GLY A 237 -0.92 5.86 10.51
N VAL A 238 -1.47 4.94 9.72
CA VAL A 238 -2.68 4.16 10.06
C VAL A 238 -2.42 2.67 9.89
N ALA A 239 -1.95 2.02 10.93
CA ALA A 239 -1.68 0.58 10.90
C ALA A 239 -2.89 -0.27 11.33
N ASP A 240 -3.80 0.29 12.14
CA ASP A 240 -4.97 -0.42 12.64
C ASP A 240 -6.17 0.51 12.89
N LEU A 241 -7.27 -0.09 13.41
CA LEU A 241 -8.50 0.66 13.72
C LEU A 241 -8.33 1.68 14.86
N ALA A 242 -7.40 1.47 15.79
CA ALA A 242 -7.14 2.40 16.88
C ALA A 242 -6.47 3.66 16.36
N ASP A 243 -5.51 3.50 15.45
CA ASP A 243 -4.87 4.62 14.74
C ASP A 243 -5.89 5.40 13.93
N ALA A 244 -6.73 4.71 13.15
CA ALA A 244 -7.78 5.36 12.36
C ALA A 244 -8.74 6.21 13.23
N LYS A 245 -9.13 5.72 14.40
CA LYS A 245 -9.95 6.48 15.36
C LYS A 245 -9.22 7.72 15.86
N LYS A 246 -7.95 7.57 16.24
CA LYS A 246 -7.13 8.67 16.72
C LYS A 246 -6.96 9.76 15.66
N VAL A 247 -6.74 9.37 14.40
CA VAL A 247 -6.66 10.29 13.25
C VAL A 247 -7.93 11.12 13.11
N VAL A 248 -9.11 10.48 13.22
CA VAL A 248 -10.39 11.18 13.16
C VAL A 248 -10.58 12.11 14.37
N GLU A 249 -10.25 11.66 15.58
CA GLU A 249 -10.36 12.44 16.81
C GLU A 249 -9.49 13.70 16.79
N LEU A 250 -8.27 13.58 16.27
CA LEU A 250 -7.32 14.71 16.16
C LEU A 250 -7.56 15.60 14.93
N GLY A 251 -8.26 15.08 13.92
CA GLY A 251 -8.39 15.75 12.62
C GLY A 251 -7.08 15.78 11.84
N SER A 252 -6.23 14.74 12.00
CA SER A 252 -4.89 14.66 11.40
C SER A 252 -4.94 14.49 9.88
N ALA A 253 -6.01 13.91 9.35
CA ALA A 253 -6.20 13.73 7.92
C ALA A 253 -7.67 13.81 7.54
N LYS A 254 -7.93 13.98 6.23
CA LYS A 254 -9.27 13.94 5.64
C LYS A 254 -9.47 12.72 4.72
N ILE A 255 -8.38 12.05 4.38
CA ILE A 255 -8.33 10.88 3.51
C ILE A 255 -7.47 9.81 4.17
#